data_efbcb627dff0b734d3b4a04a2dd77775
#
_entry.id   efbcb627dff0b734d3b4a04a2dd77775
#
_cell.length_a   1.000
_cell.length_b   1.000
_cell.length_c   1.000
_cell.angle_alpha   90.00
_cell.angle_beta   90.00
_cell.angle_gamma   90.00
#
_symmetry.space_group_name_H-M   'P 1'
#
loop_
_entity.id
_entity.type
_entity.pdbx_description
1 polymer ?
#
loop_
_entity_poly.entity_id
_entity_poly.type
_entity_poly.pdbx_seq_one_letter_code
_entity_poly.pdbx_strand_id
1 'polypeptide(L)'
;MFHGTKDFYSDFILEFEVFVDKGLNSGVQFRSLINENANKWNKVYGYQCELDTDEYRRWSGGIYDQSRRGLFLYPITYSEESRNSFKNNQWNKFRIEAVGNIVKTWVNGVQCSYLIDDTSKKGFIALQIHSINKDENIGKKVMWKNIRILTSDIENNLWSNQSHVRVINLSLIHI
;
A
#
# COMPACT_ATOMS: atom_id res chain seq x y z
N MET A 1 10.43 2.93 -10.79
CA MET A 1 11.60 2.82 -9.90
C MET A 1 11.13 2.74 -8.46
N PHE A 2 11.90 2.11 -7.57
CA PHE A 2 11.60 2.01 -6.14
C PHE A 2 12.80 2.44 -5.31
N HIS A 3 12.53 3.14 -4.21
CA HIS A 3 13.52 3.46 -3.19
C HIS A 3 13.17 2.68 -1.92
N GLY A 4 13.97 1.67 -1.58
CA GLY A 4 13.61 0.68 -0.57
C GLY A 4 14.55 0.66 0.64
N THR A 5 14.04 0.06 1.72
CA THR A 5 14.85 -0.26 2.91
C THR A 5 15.81 -1.40 2.62
N LYS A 6 16.89 -1.48 3.39
CA LYS A 6 17.81 -2.65 3.37
C LYS A 6 17.26 -3.79 4.21
N ASP A 7 16.48 -3.48 5.25
CA ASP A 7 15.93 -4.45 6.17
C ASP A 7 14.62 -5.04 5.66
N PHE A 8 14.32 -6.25 6.11
CA PHE A 8 13.09 -6.98 5.85
C PHE A 8 12.21 -7.00 7.08
N TYR A 9 10.93 -6.69 6.91
CA TYR A 9 9.94 -6.63 7.97
C TYR A 9 8.87 -7.69 7.77
N SER A 10 8.48 -8.39 8.85
CA SER A 10 7.34 -9.33 8.88
C SER A 10 6.11 -8.63 9.43
N ASP A 11 6.08 -8.40 10.73
CA ASP A 11 5.00 -7.70 11.40
C ASP A 11 5.45 -6.27 11.71
N PHE A 12 4.59 -5.32 11.38
CA PHE A 12 4.90 -3.90 11.58
C PHE A 12 3.64 -3.02 11.51
N ILE A 13 3.80 -1.83 12.07
CA ILE A 13 2.94 -0.68 11.79
C ILE A 13 3.81 0.35 11.09
N LEU A 14 3.41 0.78 9.89
CA LEU A 14 4.08 1.83 9.13
C LEU A 14 3.18 3.04 9.05
N GLU A 15 3.69 4.19 9.44
CA GLU A 15 3.02 5.49 9.30
C GLU A 15 3.85 6.43 8.47
N PHE A 16 3.21 7.23 7.64
CA PHE A 16 3.86 8.27 6.85
C PHE A 16 2.87 9.35 6.42
N GLU A 17 3.41 10.47 6.00
CA GLU A 17 2.67 11.49 5.30
C GLU A 17 3.18 11.60 3.87
N VAL A 18 2.26 11.75 2.92
CA VAL A 18 2.57 11.89 1.51
C VAL A 18 1.75 13.02 0.87
N PHE A 19 2.39 13.76 0.00
CA PHE A 19 1.78 14.72 -0.90
C PHE A 19 1.95 14.22 -2.33
N VAL A 20 0.86 14.13 -3.08
CA VAL A 20 0.88 13.70 -4.49
C VAL A 20 0.18 14.76 -5.33
N ASP A 21 0.90 15.32 -6.30
CA ASP A 21 0.30 16.21 -7.28
C ASP A 21 -0.75 15.46 -8.12
N LYS A 22 -1.89 16.10 -8.36
CA LYS A 22 -2.97 15.53 -9.16
C LYS A 22 -2.47 15.08 -10.54
N GLY A 23 -2.86 13.87 -10.95
CA GLY A 23 -2.46 13.22 -12.20
C GLY A 23 -1.25 12.30 -12.05
N LEU A 24 -0.60 12.25 -10.87
CA LEU A 24 0.43 11.27 -10.58
C LEU A 24 -0.14 10.04 -9.88
N ASN A 25 0.61 8.95 -10.00
CA ASN A 25 0.43 7.71 -9.25
C ASN A 25 1.71 7.36 -8.51
N SER A 26 1.59 6.75 -7.36
CA SER A 26 2.69 6.24 -6.56
C SER A 26 2.21 5.05 -5.71
N GLY A 27 3.02 4.59 -4.77
CA GLY A 27 2.65 3.53 -3.85
C GLY A 27 3.73 3.24 -2.83
N VAL A 28 3.34 2.54 -1.78
CA VAL A 28 4.28 1.98 -0.80
C VAL A 28 4.26 0.47 -0.94
N GLN A 29 5.38 -0.08 -1.39
CA GLN A 29 5.63 -1.52 -1.37
C GLN A 29 5.91 -1.96 0.06
N PHE A 30 5.36 -3.11 0.46
CA PHE A 30 5.64 -3.73 1.75
C PHE A 30 5.61 -5.25 1.65
N ARG A 31 6.37 -5.91 2.52
CA ARG A 31 6.60 -7.36 2.42
C ARG A 31 6.95 -7.78 0.99
N SER A 32 7.70 -6.92 0.29
CA SER A 32 8.05 -7.10 -1.12
C SER A 32 9.44 -7.69 -1.27
N LEU A 33 9.68 -8.34 -2.40
CA LEU A 33 10.92 -9.01 -2.72
C LEU A 33 11.40 -8.60 -4.11
N ILE A 34 12.64 -8.97 -4.43
CA ILE A 34 13.26 -8.76 -5.74
C ILE A 34 13.32 -10.09 -6.48
N ASN A 35 12.84 -10.12 -7.69
CA ASN A 35 13.06 -11.22 -8.63
C ASN A 35 14.24 -10.87 -9.53
N GLU A 36 15.40 -11.45 -9.25
CA GLU A 36 16.65 -11.16 -10.00
C GLU A 36 16.58 -11.60 -11.46
N ASN A 37 15.73 -12.58 -11.76
CA ASN A 37 15.53 -13.11 -13.12
C ASN A 37 14.49 -12.33 -13.94
N ALA A 38 13.77 -11.40 -13.32
CA ALA A 38 12.77 -10.61 -14.02
C ALA A 38 13.39 -9.46 -14.81
N ASN A 39 12.68 -9.02 -15.84
CA ASN A 39 13.02 -7.79 -16.53
C ASN A 39 12.92 -6.57 -15.60
N LYS A 40 13.45 -5.43 -16.05
CA LYS A 40 13.55 -4.19 -15.26
C LYS A 40 12.22 -3.76 -14.62
N TRP A 41 11.10 -4.00 -15.28
CA TRP A 41 9.79 -3.50 -14.85
C TRP A 41 9.11 -4.39 -13.79
N ASN A 42 9.38 -5.70 -13.83
CA ASN A 42 8.77 -6.69 -12.97
C ASN A 42 9.71 -7.16 -11.85
N LYS A 43 10.81 -6.45 -11.64
CA LYS A 43 11.84 -6.88 -10.69
C LYS A 43 11.37 -6.85 -9.24
N VAL A 44 10.64 -5.82 -8.82
CA VAL A 44 10.04 -5.73 -7.48
C VAL A 44 8.63 -6.31 -7.53
N TYR A 45 8.35 -7.22 -6.61
CA TYR A 45 7.02 -7.84 -6.48
C TYR A 45 6.57 -7.93 -5.03
N GLY A 46 5.26 -7.93 -4.80
CA GLY A 46 4.65 -8.03 -3.48
C GLY A 46 3.50 -7.04 -3.29
N TYR A 47 3.10 -6.81 -2.05
CA TYR A 47 2.00 -5.91 -1.75
C TYR A 47 2.38 -4.45 -1.94
N GLN A 48 1.46 -3.68 -2.49
CA GLN A 48 1.55 -2.22 -2.61
C GLN A 48 0.30 -1.57 -2.01
N CYS A 49 0.51 -0.67 -1.05
CA CYS A 49 -0.50 0.30 -0.69
C CYS A 49 -0.54 1.38 -1.76
N GLU A 50 -1.66 1.49 -2.45
CA GLU A 50 -1.84 2.36 -3.59
C GLU A 50 -1.93 3.83 -3.19
N LEU A 51 -1.32 4.70 -3.99
CA LEU A 51 -1.42 6.15 -3.94
C LEU A 51 -1.89 6.63 -5.31
N ASP A 52 -3.19 6.81 -5.45
CA ASP A 52 -3.85 7.09 -6.71
C ASP A 52 -4.61 8.41 -6.65
N THR A 53 -4.29 9.31 -7.56
CA THR A 53 -4.95 10.61 -7.66
C THR A 53 -6.13 10.61 -8.64
N ASP A 54 -6.50 9.45 -9.22
CA ASP A 54 -7.63 9.31 -10.12
C ASP A 54 -8.96 9.59 -9.41
N GLU A 55 -9.71 10.58 -9.88
CA GLU A 55 -10.94 11.05 -9.25
C GLU A 55 -12.14 10.12 -9.46
N TYR A 56 -12.06 9.20 -10.41
CA TYR A 56 -13.10 8.19 -10.66
C TYR A 56 -12.84 6.93 -9.84
N ARG A 57 -11.64 6.41 -9.93
CA ARG A 57 -11.25 5.18 -9.23
C ARG A 57 -11.14 5.41 -7.72
N ARG A 58 -10.37 6.40 -7.27
CA ARG A 58 -10.21 6.79 -5.85
C ARG A 58 -9.83 5.61 -4.95
N TRP A 59 -8.77 4.86 -5.33
CA TRP A 59 -8.36 3.65 -4.63
C TRP A 59 -7.09 3.83 -3.77
N SER A 60 -6.74 5.07 -3.41
CA SER A 60 -5.66 5.33 -2.46
C SER A 60 -5.93 4.63 -1.11
N GLY A 61 -4.94 3.90 -0.62
CA GLY A 61 -5.10 3.01 0.54
C GLY A 61 -5.55 1.59 0.17
N GLY A 62 -5.94 1.32 -1.07
CA GLY A 62 -6.18 -0.03 -1.58
C GLY A 62 -4.90 -0.86 -1.67
N ILE A 63 -5.03 -2.18 -1.76
CA ILE A 63 -3.89 -3.09 -1.82
C ILE A 63 -3.82 -3.73 -3.21
N TYR A 64 -2.73 -3.42 -3.92
CA TYR A 64 -2.37 -4.02 -5.20
C TYR A 64 -1.26 -5.06 -5.01
N ASP A 65 -1.26 -6.10 -5.82
CA ASP A 65 -0.20 -7.13 -5.82
C ASP A 65 0.74 -6.92 -7.01
N GLN A 66 1.76 -6.09 -6.78
CA GLN A 66 2.71 -5.66 -7.80
C GLN A 66 3.51 -6.83 -8.37
N SER A 67 3.51 -6.95 -9.70
CA SER A 67 4.35 -7.87 -10.48
C SER A 67 4.29 -9.35 -10.08
N ARG A 68 3.34 -9.73 -9.23
CA ARG A 68 3.08 -11.13 -8.84
C ARG A 68 1.74 -11.57 -9.41
N ARG A 69 0.60 -11.21 -8.78
CA ARG A 69 -0.75 -11.46 -9.31
C ARG A 69 -1.22 -10.38 -10.28
N GLY A 70 -0.66 -9.17 -10.20
CA GLY A 70 -0.93 -8.06 -11.11
C GLY A 70 -2.36 -7.51 -11.02
N LEU A 71 -2.98 -7.61 -9.85
CA LEU A 71 -4.37 -7.17 -9.63
C LEU A 71 -4.55 -6.53 -8.24
N PHE A 72 -5.63 -5.77 -8.09
CA PHE A 72 -6.03 -5.26 -6.78
C PHE A 72 -6.61 -6.38 -5.92
N LEU A 73 -5.94 -6.68 -4.82
CA LEU A 73 -6.43 -7.62 -3.81
C LEU A 73 -7.53 -6.99 -2.99
N TYR A 74 -7.43 -5.70 -2.72
CA TYR A 74 -8.45 -4.92 -2.05
C TYR A 74 -8.64 -3.57 -2.77
N PRO A 75 -9.49 -3.50 -3.80
CA PRO A 75 -9.95 -2.24 -4.36
C PRO A 75 -10.92 -1.58 -3.37
N ILE A 76 -10.88 -0.25 -3.26
CA ILE A 76 -11.78 0.48 -2.35
C ILE A 76 -13.13 0.70 -3.02
N THR A 77 -13.95 -0.35 -3.05
CA THR A 77 -15.25 -0.33 -3.74
C THR A 77 -16.44 -0.34 -2.78
N TYR A 78 -16.22 -0.70 -1.51
CA TYR A 78 -17.30 -0.94 -0.54
C TYR A 78 -17.65 0.27 0.32
N SER A 79 -16.79 1.31 0.37
CA SER A 79 -16.99 2.46 1.23
C SER A 79 -16.69 3.75 0.49
N GLU A 80 -17.71 4.58 0.34
CA GLU A 80 -17.56 5.92 -0.25
C GLU A 80 -16.74 6.85 0.66
N GLU A 81 -16.82 6.68 1.96
CA GLU A 81 -16.00 7.41 2.93
C GLU A 81 -14.51 7.09 2.71
N SER A 82 -14.16 5.81 2.57
CA SER A 82 -12.78 5.39 2.29
C SER A 82 -12.30 5.92 0.93
N ARG A 83 -13.14 5.89 -0.09
CA ARG A 83 -12.82 6.44 -1.42
C ARG A 83 -12.57 7.95 -1.38
N ASN A 84 -13.22 8.67 -0.48
CA ASN A 84 -13.08 10.12 -0.31
C ASN A 84 -12.02 10.51 0.72
N SER A 85 -11.35 9.57 1.36
CA SER A 85 -10.38 9.86 2.42
C SER A 85 -9.10 10.52 1.91
N PHE A 86 -8.62 10.16 0.72
CA PHE A 86 -7.44 10.76 0.10
C PHE A 86 -7.78 12.12 -0.54
N LYS A 87 -6.90 13.11 -0.35
CA LYS A 87 -7.06 14.47 -0.86
C LYS A 87 -5.94 14.82 -1.84
N ASN A 88 -6.28 15.03 -3.10
CA ASN A 88 -5.34 15.47 -4.13
C ASN A 88 -4.70 16.82 -3.76
N ASN A 89 -3.44 17.02 -4.09
CA ASN A 89 -2.68 18.25 -3.85
C ASN A 89 -2.63 18.67 -2.36
N GLN A 90 -2.70 17.71 -1.44
CA GLN A 90 -2.61 17.93 -0.01
C GLN A 90 -1.73 16.86 0.65
N TRP A 91 -1.22 17.14 1.84
CA TRP A 91 -0.60 16.14 2.68
C TRP A 91 -1.65 15.17 3.23
N ASN A 92 -1.45 13.89 3.01
CA ASN A 92 -2.31 12.81 3.50
C ASN A 92 -1.52 11.93 4.47
N LYS A 93 -2.14 11.58 5.59
CA LYS A 93 -1.59 10.64 6.56
C LYS A 93 -2.01 9.23 6.21
N PHE A 94 -1.03 8.34 6.14
CA PHE A 94 -1.24 6.93 5.90
C PHE A 94 -0.78 6.10 7.09
N ARG A 95 -1.49 5.01 7.32
CA ARG A 95 -1.09 3.97 8.24
C ARG A 95 -1.32 2.61 7.58
N ILE A 96 -0.33 1.71 7.70
CA ILE A 96 -0.39 0.32 7.27
C ILE A 96 -0.10 -0.55 8.48
N GLU A 97 -1.00 -1.46 8.82
CA GLU A 97 -0.78 -2.51 9.79
C GLU A 97 -0.66 -3.83 9.03
N ALA A 98 0.47 -4.52 9.20
CA ALA A 98 0.72 -5.82 8.61
C ALA A 98 1.14 -6.77 9.75
N VAL A 99 0.21 -7.62 10.22
CA VAL A 99 0.41 -8.53 11.36
C VAL A 99 -0.08 -9.92 10.98
N GLY A 100 0.80 -10.91 11.07
CA GLY A 100 0.50 -12.27 10.59
C GLY A 100 0.10 -12.25 9.12
N ASN A 101 -1.09 -12.74 8.80
CA ASN A 101 -1.69 -12.71 7.47
C ASN A 101 -2.69 -11.56 7.25
N ILE A 102 -2.80 -10.64 8.21
CA ILE A 102 -3.74 -9.53 8.16
C ILE A 102 -3.00 -8.27 7.73
N VAL A 103 -3.57 -7.57 6.74
CA VAL A 103 -3.11 -6.26 6.28
C VAL A 103 -4.28 -5.29 6.32
N LYS A 104 -4.08 -4.17 6.99
CA LYS A 104 -5.04 -3.06 7.07
C LYS A 104 -4.39 -1.76 6.68
N THR A 105 -5.14 -0.87 6.06
CA THR A 105 -4.68 0.47 5.72
C THR A 105 -5.68 1.53 6.14
N TRP A 106 -5.16 2.70 6.50
CA TRP A 106 -5.94 3.90 6.77
C TRP A 106 -5.37 5.08 6.01
N VAL A 107 -6.26 5.96 5.58
CA VAL A 107 -5.93 7.25 4.97
C VAL A 107 -6.67 8.34 5.72
N ASN A 108 -5.95 9.31 6.26
CA ASN A 108 -6.50 10.41 7.06
C ASN A 108 -7.43 9.94 8.20
N GLY A 109 -7.11 8.80 8.83
CA GLY A 109 -7.89 8.21 9.92
C GLY A 109 -9.06 7.33 9.51
N VAL A 110 -9.39 7.27 8.22
CA VAL A 110 -10.45 6.41 7.67
C VAL A 110 -9.84 5.09 7.23
N GLN A 111 -10.40 3.96 7.66
CA GLN A 111 -9.95 2.64 7.23
C GLN A 111 -10.32 2.39 5.76
N CYS A 112 -9.30 2.06 4.95
CA CYS A 112 -9.45 1.83 3.51
C CYS A 112 -9.47 0.36 3.15
N SER A 113 -8.67 -0.48 3.83
CA SER A 113 -8.64 -1.92 3.53
C SER A 113 -8.56 -2.78 4.79
N TYR A 114 -9.06 -4.01 4.65
CA TYR A 114 -8.88 -5.11 5.60
C TYR A 114 -8.74 -6.41 4.80
N LEU A 115 -7.52 -6.75 4.45
CA LEU A 115 -7.16 -7.93 3.66
C LEU A 115 -6.62 -9.02 4.58
N ILE A 116 -7.06 -10.27 4.34
CA ILE A 116 -6.44 -11.48 4.89
C ILE A 116 -5.83 -12.25 3.73
N ASP A 117 -4.51 -12.34 3.70
CA ASP A 117 -3.73 -12.99 2.64
C ASP A 117 -2.38 -13.46 3.19
N ASP A 118 -2.04 -14.71 3.00
CA ASP A 118 -0.84 -15.34 3.54
C ASP A 118 0.32 -15.49 2.55
N THR A 119 0.19 -14.93 1.34
CA THR A 119 1.16 -15.11 0.24
C THR A 119 2.52 -14.51 0.55
N SER A 120 2.59 -13.41 1.30
CA SER A 120 3.85 -12.73 1.60
C SER A 120 3.90 -12.33 3.08
N LYS A 121 4.79 -12.99 3.83
CA LYS A 121 4.90 -12.82 5.29
C LYS A 121 6.03 -11.87 5.69
N LYS A 122 7.03 -11.64 4.82
CA LYS A 122 8.21 -10.84 5.12
C LYS A 122 8.82 -10.28 3.84
N GLY A 123 9.34 -9.07 3.90
CA GLY A 123 10.03 -8.42 2.80
C GLY A 123 10.40 -6.98 3.13
N PHE A 124 11.00 -6.29 2.19
CA PHE A 124 11.38 -4.88 2.35
C PHE A 124 10.17 -3.95 2.18
N ILE A 125 10.36 -2.69 2.57
CA ILE A 125 9.45 -1.58 2.32
C ILE A 125 10.11 -0.68 1.29
N ALA A 126 9.35 -0.19 0.28
CA ALA A 126 9.86 0.73 -0.71
C ALA A 126 8.82 1.75 -1.18
N LEU A 127 9.28 2.96 -1.47
CA LEU A 127 8.49 4.01 -2.08
C LEU A 127 8.56 3.86 -3.60
N GLN A 128 7.41 3.86 -4.27
CA GLN A 128 7.34 3.76 -5.72
C GLN A 128 7.54 5.14 -6.35
N ILE A 129 8.38 5.19 -7.37
CA ILE A 129 8.50 6.29 -8.32
C ILE A 129 7.90 5.80 -9.64
N HIS A 130 6.67 6.20 -9.91
CA HIS A 130 5.97 5.81 -11.13
C HIS A 130 6.55 6.55 -12.34
N SER A 131 6.47 5.95 -13.53
CA SER A 131 6.85 6.62 -14.77
C SER A 131 5.85 7.71 -15.12
N ILE A 132 6.35 8.81 -15.66
CA ILE A 132 5.52 9.88 -16.22
C ILE A 132 5.27 9.54 -17.67
N ASN A 133 3.98 9.37 -18.04
CA ASN A 133 3.56 9.00 -19.39
C ASN A 133 2.85 10.14 -20.13
N LYS A 134 2.69 11.30 -19.47
CA LYS A 134 2.01 12.48 -20.02
C LYS A 134 2.85 13.72 -19.76
N ASP A 135 3.05 14.53 -20.79
CA ASP A 135 3.84 15.77 -20.69
C ASP A 135 3.29 16.75 -19.64
N GLU A 136 1.97 16.79 -19.47
CA GLU A 136 1.31 17.61 -18.43
C GLU A 136 1.72 17.26 -16.99
N ASN A 137 2.35 16.11 -16.79
CA ASN A 137 2.85 15.65 -15.49
C ASN A 137 4.33 15.94 -15.25
N ILE A 138 5.04 16.50 -16.25
CA ILE A 138 6.45 16.88 -16.10
C ILE A 138 6.56 17.98 -15.04
N GLY A 139 7.47 17.80 -14.08
CA GLY A 139 7.71 18.72 -12.97
C GLY A 139 6.80 18.53 -11.76
N LYS A 140 5.74 17.73 -11.86
CA LYS A 140 4.91 17.33 -10.71
C LYS A 140 5.68 16.44 -9.73
N LYS A 141 5.25 16.43 -8.47
CA LYS A 141 6.01 15.83 -7.36
C LYS A 141 5.17 14.85 -6.55
N VAL A 142 5.85 13.83 -6.06
CA VAL A 142 5.44 13.04 -4.91
C VAL A 142 6.42 13.33 -3.79
N MET A 143 5.94 13.78 -2.63
CA MET A 143 6.79 14.15 -1.50
C MET A 143 6.38 13.35 -0.28
N TRP A 144 7.37 12.97 0.53
CA TRP A 144 7.21 12.09 1.68
C TRP A 144 7.82 12.75 2.93
N LYS A 145 7.19 12.55 4.08
CA LYS A 145 7.74 12.97 5.37
C LYS A 145 7.19 12.11 6.51
N ASN A 146 7.76 12.25 7.69
CA ASN A 146 7.31 11.61 8.93
C ASN A 146 7.14 10.09 8.80
N ILE A 147 8.03 9.42 8.03
CA ILE A 147 8.00 7.97 7.85
C ILE A 147 8.49 7.31 9.13
N ARG A 148 7.65 6.48 9.74
CA ARG A 148 7.94 5.77 10.99
C ARG A 148 7.49 4.33 10.89
N ILE A 149 8.28 3.41 11.45
CA ILE A 149 7.95 2.01 11.54
C ILE A 149 8.03 1.54 12.98
N LEU A 150 7.03 0.80 13.44
CA LEU A 150 6.98 0.11 14.72
C LEU A 150 7.04 -1.39 14.45
N THR A 151 7.99 -2.09 15.07
CA THR A 151 8.23 -3.54 14.89
C THR A 151 8.17 -4.34 16.20
N SER A 152 7.89 -3.65 17.32
CA SER A 152 7.71 -4.24 18.64
C SER A 152 6.49 -3.65 19.31
N ASP A 153 5.90 -4.35 20.28
CA ASP A 153 4.70 -3.90 21.01
C ASP A 153 3.52 -3.52 20.08
N ILE A 154 3.41 -4.25 18.97
CA ILE A 154 2.48 -3.94 17.88
C ILE A 154 1.04 -4.05 18.36
N GLU A 155 0.70 -5.10 19.12
CA GLU A 155 -0.68 -5.42 19.52
C GLU A 155 -1.32 -4.29 20.33
N ASN A 156 -0.55 -3.63 21.21
CA ASN A 156 -1.03 -2.50 22.00
C ASN A 156 -1.22 -1.20 21.20
N ASN A 157 -0.76 -1.20 19.95
CA ASN A 157 -0.80 -0.03 19.06
C ASN A 157 -1.74 -0.22 17.84
N LEU A 158 -2.46 -1.33 17.75
CA LEU A 158 -3.39 -1.59 16.64
C LEU A 158 -4.63 -0.71 16.74
N TRP A 159 -5.12 -0.27 15.59
CA TRP A 159 -6.37 0.48 15.49
C TRP A 159 -7.58 -0.46 15.34
N SER A 160 -8.75 -0.02 15.81
CA SER A 160 -10.02 -0.75 15.66
C SER A 160 -10.47 -0.81 14.20
N ASN A 161 -11.17 -1.89 13.84
CA ASN A 161 -11.65 -2.13 12.48
C ASN A 161 -12.92 -1.32 12.17
N GLN A 162 -12.98 -0.76 10.96
CA GLN A 162 -14.11 0.03 10.48
C GLN A 162 -14.56 -0.38 9.05
N SER A 163 -13.87 -1.32 8.39
CA SER A 163 -14.16 -1.71 7.02
C SER A 163 -14.44 -3.21 6.85
N HIS A 164 -14.99 -3.56 5.70
CA HIS A 164 -15.26 -4.94 5.34
C HIS A 164 -13.98 -5.76 5.18
N VAL A 165 -13.99 -6.98 5.70
CA VAL A 165 -12.89 -7.93 5.56
C VAL A 165 -12.95 -8.57 4.17
N ARG A 166 -11.81 -8.61 3.47
CA ARG A 166 -11.63 -9.42 2.28
C ARG A 166 -10.57 -10.48 2.52
N VAL A 167 -10.93 -11.72 2.32
CA VAL A 167 -10.05 -12.88 2.50
C VAL A 167 -9.63 -13.40 1.14
N ILE A 168 -8.32 -13.57 0.94
CA ILE A 168 -7.73 -14.13 -0.27
C ILE A 168 -6.71 -15.20 0.15
N ASN A 169 -6.63 -16.30 -0.58
CA ASN A 169 -5.67 -17.39 -0.33
C ASN A 169 -5.69 -17.93 1.11
N LEU A 170 -6.85 -18.23 1.64
CA LEU A 170 -6.87 -19.25 2.68
C LEU A 170 -6.47 -20.55 2.00
N SER A 171 -5.36 -21.15 2.44
CA SER A 171 -5.06 -22.54 2.11
C SER A 171 -6.35 -23.33 2.29
N LEU A 172 -6.83 -23.96 1.21
CA LEU A 172 -8.03 -24.79 1.26
C LEU A 172 -7.85 -25.77 2.40
N ILE A 173 -8.62 -25.58 3.46
CA ILE A 173 -8.76 -26.59 4.49
C ILE A 173 -9.42 -27.76 3.75
N HIS A 174 -8.65 -28.78 3.45
CA HIS A 174 -9.20 -30.04 2.98
C HIS A 174 -9.97 -30.62 4.17
N ILE A 175 -11.29 -30.52 4.10
CA ILE A 175 -12.20 -31.24 4.97
C ILE A 175 -12.26 -32.69 4.48
#